data_b0914e4d9ac5063a93d4bea369d27c2b
#
_entry.id   b0914e4d9ac5063a93d4bea369d27c2b
#
_cell.length_a   1.000
_cell.length_b   1.000
_cell.length_c   1.000
_cell.angle_alpha   90.00
_cell.angle_beta   90.00
_cell.angle_gamma   90.00
#
_symmetry.space_group_name_H-M   'P 1'
#
loop_
_entity.id
_entity.type
_entity.pdbx_description
1 polymer ?
#
loop_
_entity_poly.entity_id
_entity_poly.type
_entity_poly.pdbx_seq_one_letter_code
_entity_poly.pdbx_strand_id
1 'polypeptide(L)'
;MPYVRYNLIAFDSGKRDAMMPVLNRGLDKARGRPGLRAIRVHFDTAQGADTFGSDGSRLMIIGFYDDKQTAEAARERVKADFSTLSEFVVGEPIVREGEIIWSFDADGAPSGSQVIPGYMRHTVVSIDPSKLDAIVAYADSAVGAVKSISGLRRIRIAAVKSTPPFKSEDRMIVSTAFDSKEASDASLEQTARIWAGFAEFMAEDPERRFVAGDLIYAYTR
;
A
#
# COMPACT_ATOMS: atom_id res chain seq x y z
N MET A 1 3.02 5.08 -17.13
CA MET A 1 3.48 5.37 -15.74
C MET A 1 3.39 4.11 -14.91
N PRO A 2 4.24 3.94 -13.87
CA PRO A 2 4.13 2.79 -12.96
C PRO A 2 2.74 2.74 -12.33
N TYR A 3 2.21 1.52 -12.18
CA TYR A 3 0.85 1.29 -11.71
C TYR A 3 0.85 0.39 -10.48
N VAL A 4 -0.09 0.61 -9.58
CA VAL A 4 -0.18 -0.15 -8.33
C VAL A 4 -1.61 -0.63 -8.09
N ARG A 5 -1.73 -1.83 -7.54
CA ARG A 5 -2.99 -2.39 -7.05
C ARG A 5 -2.84 -2.80 -5.60
N TYR A 6 -3.73 -2.29 -4.77
CA TYR A 6 -3.88 -2.64 -3.36
C TYR A 6 -5.12 -3.50 -3.19
N ASN A 7 -4.98 -4.61 -2.49
CA ASN A 7 -6.08 -5.49 -2.13
C ASN A 7 -6.07 -5.65 -0.61
N LEU A 8 -7.06 -5.07 0.07
CA LEU A 8 -7.29 -5.28 1.49
C LEU A 8 -8.35 -6.35 1.66
N ILE A 9 -7.97 -7.49 2.22
CA ILE A 9 -8.76 -8.71 2.29
C ILE A 9 -9.03 -9.02 3.76
N ALA A 10 -10.29 -9.08 4.16
CA ALA A 10 -10.67 -9.63 5.46
C ALA A 10 -10.68 -11.16 5.37
N PHE A 11 -10.20 -11.83 6.41
CA PHE A 11 -10.16 -13.28 6.48
C PHE A 11 -10.55 -13.80 7.88
N ASP A 12 -10.93 -15.07 7.96
CA ASP A 12 -11.20 -15.75 9.22
C ASP A 12 -9.89 -15.94 10.01
N SER A 13 -9.73 -15.17 11.09
CA SER A 13 -8.52 -15.16 11.91
C SER A 13 -8.20 -16.54 12.51
N GLY A 14 -9.24 -17.36 12.78
CA GLY A 14 -9.08 -18.74 13.26
C GLY A 14 -8.46 -19.68 12.23
N LYS A 15 -8.43 -19.27 10.94
CA LYS A 15 -7.85 -20.06 9.84
C LYS A 15 -6.52 -19.50 9.34
N ARG A 16 -5.91 -18.54 10.03
CA ARG A 16 -4.68 -17.88 9.60
C ARG A 16 -3.57 -18.86 9.22
N ASP A 17 -3.30 -19.84 10.08
CA ASP A 17 -2.21 -20.80 9.86
C ASP A 17 -2.48 -21.70 8.64
N ALA A 18 -3.73 -22.08 8.40
CA ALA A 18 -4.13 -22.83 7.21
C ALA A 18 -4.07 -21.99 5.93
N MET A 19 -4.35 -20.69 6.02
CA MET A 19 -4.31 -19.75 4.92
C MET A 19 -2.87 -19.48 4.43
N MET A 20 -1.90 -19.39 5.33
CA MET A 20 -0.53 -18.98 4.99
C MET A 20 0.14 -19.84 3.91
N PRO A 21 0.10 -21.20 3.95
CA PRO A 21 0.66 -22.02 2.87
C PRO A 21 -0.03 -21.79 1.51
N VAL A 22 -1.35 -21.53 1.51
CA VAL A 22 -2.12 -21.25 0.29
C VAL A 22 -1.72 -19.90 -0.29
N LEU A 23 -1.63 -18.86 0.55
CA LEU A 23 -1.16 -17.54 0.19
C LEU A 23 0.24 -17.60 -0.44
N ASN A 24 1.19 -18.25 0.21
CA ASN A 24 2.57 -18.35 -0.26
C ASN A 24 2.65 -19.04 -1.63
N ARG A 25 1.89 -20.11 -1.87
CA ARG A 25 1.82 -20.74 -3.21
C ARG A 25 1.30 -19.78 -4.29
N GLY A 26 0.28 -18.96 -3.97
CA GLY A 26 -0.24 -17.95 -4.90
C GLY A 26 0.80 -16.86 -5.20
N LEU A 27 1.51 -16.39 -4.17
CA LEU A 27 2.57 -15.39 -4.31
C LEU A 27 3.76 -15.92 -5.14
N ASP A 28 4.16 -17.17 -4.92
CA ASP A 28 5.25 -17.79 -5.67
C ASP A 28 4.89 -17.96 -7.16
N LYS A 29 3.65 -18.32 -7.48
CA LYS A 29 3.16 -18.35 -8.87
C LYS A 29 3.14 -16.96 -9.52
N ALA A 30 2.96 -15.91 -8.73
CA ALA A 30 2.96 -14.53 -9.22
C ALA A 30 4.36 -14.02 -9.56
N ARG A 31 5.42 -14.57 -8.95
CA ARG A 31 6.82 -14.19 -9.22
C ARG A 31 7.16 -14.32 -10.70
N GLY A 32 7.97 -13.40 -11.20
CA GLY A 32 8.48 -13.46 -12.57
C GLY A 32 7.45 -13.20 -13.67
N ARG A 33 6.21 -12.83 -13.34
CA ARG A 33 5.21 -12.46 -14.33
C ARG A 33 5.65 -11.23 -15.12
N PRO A 34 5.45 -11.24 -16.44
CA PRO A 34 5.72 -10.07 -17.26
C PRO A 34 5.02 -8.83 -16.71
N GLY A 35 5.78 -7.75 -16.58
CA GLY A 35 5.28 -6.45 -16.12
C GLY A 35 5.03 -6.31 -14.62
N LEU A 36 5.07 -7.37 -13.84
CA LEU A 36 5.05 -7.29 -12.38
C LEU A 36 6.44 -6.90 -11.87
N ARG A 37 6.54 -5.74 -11.22
CA ARG A 37 7.79 -5.22 -10.66
C ARG A 37 8.04 -5.70 -9.24
N ALA A 38 6.99 -5.67 -8.42
CA ALA A 38 7.13 -6.03 -7.01
C ALA A 38 5.81 -6.49 -6.41
N ILE A 39 5.92 -7.29 -5.34
CA ILE A 39 4.80 -7.64 -4.45
C ILE A 39 5.22 -7.29 -3.02
N ARG A 40 4.28 -6.76 -2.24
CA ARG A 40 4.42 -6.56 -0.80
C ARG A 40 3.17 -7.09 -0.11
N VAL A 41 3.36 -7.80 1.00
CA VAL A 41 2.26 -8.35 1.78
C VAL A 41 2.51 -8.12 3.26
N HIS A 42 1.50 -7.67 3.97
CA HIS A 42 1.52 -7.56 5.42
C HIS A 42 0.12 -7.75 5.99
N PHE A 43 0.02 -8.16 7.25
CA PHE A 43 -1.23 -8.07 7.98
C PHE A 43 -1.49 -6.62 8.38
N ASP A 44 -2.77 -6.24 8.44
CA ASP A 44 -3.16 -4.94 9.00
C ASP A 44 -3.17 -5.03 10.52
N THR A 45 -2.26 -4.32 11.14
CA THR A 45 -2.13 -4.19 12.60
C THR A 45 -2.29 -2.74 13.07
N ALA A 46 -2.75 -1.85 12.17
CA ALA A 46 -3.00 -0.45 12.52
C ALA A 46 -4.08 -0.34 13.60
N GLN A 47 -3.91 0.57 14.55
CA GLN A 47 -4.83 0.81 15.65
C GLN A 47 -5.35 2.24 15.61
N GLY A 48 -6.55 2.46 16.15
CA GLY A 48 -7.16 3.77 16.26
C GLY A 48 -8.46 3.90 15.47
N ALA A 49 -9.12 5.04 15.60
CA ALA A 49 -10.46 5.30 15.05
C ALA A 49 -10.49 5.33 13.51
N ASP A 50 -9.38 5.77 12.89
CA ASP A 50 -9.28 5.92 11.43
C ASP A 50 -8.75 4.66 10.73
N THR A 51 -8.90 3.49 11.35
CA THR A 51 -8.50 2.19 10.77
C THR A 51 -9.72 1.44 10.26
N PHE A 52 -9.48 0.33 9.55
CA PHE A 52 -10.55 -0.59 9.14
C PHE A 52 -10.97 -1.56 10.28
N GLY A 53 -10.48 -1.34 11.49
CA GLY A 53 -10.61 -2.26 12.63
C GLY A 53 -9.56 -3.38 12.52
N SER A 54 -8.58 -3.36 13.41
CA SER A 54 -7.44 -4.28 13.31
C SER A 54 -7.40 -5.23 14.49
N ASP A 55 -8.01 -6.35 14.30
CA ASP A 55 -7.83 -7.54 15.12
C ASP A 55 -6.80 -8.52 14.49
N GLY A 56 -6.05 -8.03 13.47
CA GLY A 56 -5.12 -8.85 12.68
C GLY A 56 -5.82 -9.78 11.68
N SER A 57 -7.12 -9.59 11.45
CA SER A 57 -7.93 -10.40 10.51
C SER A 57 -7.97 -9.80 9.09
N ARG A 58 -7.06 -8.88 8.77
CA ARG A 58 -6.94 -8.29 7.43
C ARG A 58 -5.55 -8.44 6.87
N LEU A 59 -5.50 -8.70 5.58
CA LEU A 59 -4.29 -8.88 4.78
C LEU A 59 -4.25 -7.82 3.69
N MET A 60 -3.16 -7.06 3.62
CA MET A 60 -2.87 -6.17 2.51
C MET A 60 -1.93 -6.86 1.52
N ILE A 61 -2.36 -6.99 0.27
CA ILE A 61 -1.53 -7.47 -0.84
C ILE A 61 -1.39 -6.34 -1.84
N ILE A 62 -0.14 -5.96 -2.12
CA ILE A 62 0.18 -4.84 -3.02
C ILE A 62 0.99 -5.37 -4.19
N GLY A 63 0.49 -5.17 -5.40
CA GLY A 63 1.18 -5.44 -6.66
C GLY A 63 1.61 -4.16 -7.35
N PHE A 64 2.89 -4.06 -7.71
CA PHE A 64 3.45 -2.96 -8.49
C PHE A 64 3.72 -3.43 -9.90
N TYR A 65 3.26 -2.67 -10.91
CA TYR A 65 3.32 -3.04 -12.32
C TYR A 65 4.06 -1.97 -13.14
N ASP A 66 4.52 -2.37 -14.34
CA ASP A 66 5.16 -1.45 -15.27
C ASP A 66 4.21 -0.33 -15.69
N ASP A 67 2.94 -0.68 -15.93
CA ASP A 67 1.88 0.24 -16.34
C ASP A 67 0.48 -0.36 -16.09
N LYS A 68 -0.55 0.43 -16.41
CA LYS A 68 -1.96 0.05 -16.28
C LYS A 68 -2.31 -1.16 -17.16
N GLN A 69 -1.86 -1.18 -18.41
CA GLN A 69 -2.17 -2.24 -19.36
C GLN A 69 -1.67 -3.60 -18.84
N THR A 70 -0.46 -3.63 -18.31
CA THR A 70 0.13 -4.83 -17.69
C THR A 70 -0.64 -5.28 -16.46
N ALA A 71 -1.07 -4.34 -15.61
CA ALA A 71 -1.88 -4.65 -14.43
C ALA A 71 -3.25 -5.22 -14.81
N GLU A 72 -3.88 -4.69 -15.85
CA GLU A 72 -5.15 -5.19 -16.38
C GLU A 72 -5.00 -6.59 -16.99
N ALA A 73 -3.97 -6.81 -17.80
CA ALA A 73 -3.67 -8.12 -18.39
C ALA A 73 -3.38 -9.20 -17.33
N ALA A 74 -2.83 -8.81 -16.17
CA ALA A 74 -2.58 -9.71 -15.06
C ALA A 74 -3.84 -10.07 -14.25
N ARG A 75 -4.94 -9.31 -14.36
CA ARG A 75 -6.11 -9.38 -13.45
C ARG A 75 -6.70 -10.78 -13.35
N GLU A 76 -7.04 -11.40 -14.48
CA GLU A 76 -7.66 -12.73 -14.50
C GLU A 76 -6.72 -13.82 -13.97
N ARG A 77 -5.43 -13.72 -14.27
CA ARG A 77 -4.42 -14.66 -13.76
C ARG A 77 -4.24 -14.53 -12.26
N VAL A 78 -4.17 -13.29 -11.75
CA VAL A 78 -4.12 -13.03 -10.30
C VAL A 78 -5.35 -13.61 -9.62
N LYS A 79 -6.55 -13.37 -10.17
CA LYS A 79 -7.79 -13.93 -9.64
C LYS A 79 -7.75 -15.46 -9.61
N ALA A 80 -7.26 -16.11 -10.65
CA ALA A 80 -7.13 -17.57 -10.72
C ALA A 80 -6.12 -18.11 -9.69
N ASP A 81 -4.95 -17.46 -9.53
CA ASP A 81 -3.92 -17.91 -8.59
C ASP A 81 -4.33 -17.79 -7.11
N PHE A 82 -5.16 -16.80 -6.83
CA PHE A 82 -5.66 -16.56 -5.48
C PHE A 82 -7.09 -17.12 -5.26
N SER A 83 -7.65 -17.84 -6.24
CA SER A 83 -9.00 -18.43 -6.11
C SER A 83 -9.13 -19.36 -4.90
N THR A 84 -8.07 -20.10 -4.57
CA THR A 84 -8.02 -20.97 -3.41
C THR A 84 -8.00 -20.22 -2.06
N LEU A 85 -7.77 -18.92 -2.05
CA LEU A 85 -7.91 -18.11 -0.83
C LEU A 85 -9.38 -17.82 -0.48
N SER A 86 -10.31 -18.02 -1.41
CA SER A 86 -11.74 -17.72 -1.19
C SER A 86 -12.35 -18.42 0.01
N GLU A 87 -11.85 -19.61 0.39
CA GLU A 87 -12.32 -20.36 1.56
C GLU A 87 -11.94 -19.72 2.91
N PHE A 88 -10.98 -18.78 2.89
CA PHE A 88 -10.51 -18.05 4.06
C PHE A 88 -11.05 -16.61 4.11
N VAL A 89 -11.51 -16.08 2.99
CA VAL A 89 -11.92 -14.69 2.84
C VAL A 89 -13.30 -14.45 3.41
N VAL A 90 -13.45 -13.34 4.13
CA VAL A 90 -14.72 -12.89 4.70
C VAL A 90 -15.15 -11.60 3.99
N GLY A 91 -16.28 -11.64 3.32
CA GLY A 91 -16.81 -10.49 2.56
C GLY A 91 -16.02 -10.19 1.28
N GLU A 92 -16.30 -9.02 0.73
CA GLU A 92 -15.67 -8.57 -0.52
C GLU A 92 -14.32 -7.88 -0.25
N PRO A 93 -13.26 -8.19 -1.02
CA PRO A 93 -12.00 -7.46 -0.94
C PRO A 93 -12.17 -5.97 -1.32
N ILE A 94 -11.54 -5.09 -0.57
CA ILE A 94 -11.46 -3.68 -0.95
C ILE A 94 -10.28 -3.52 -1.91
N VAL A 95 -10.57 -3.20 -3.16
CA VAL A 95 -9.57 -3.00 -4.20
C VAL A 95 -9.40 -1.52 -4.50
N ARG A 96 -8.14 -1.07 -4.57
CA ARG A 96 -7.75 0.26 -5.02
C ARG A 96 -6.61 0.12 -6.00
N GLU A 97 -6.74 0.77 -7.13
CA GLU A 97 -5.72 0.71 -8.15
C GLU A 97 -5.55 2.05 -8.86
N GLY A 98 -4.33 2.35 -9.28
CA GLY A 98 -4.04 3.60 -9.97
C GLY A 98 -2.57 3.82 -10.26
N GLU A 99 -2.27 5.01 -10.72
CA GLU A 99 -0.93 5.40 -11.12
C GLU A 99 -0.10 5.89 -9.92
N ILE A 100 1.18 5.52 -9.91
CA ILE A 100 2.13 6.09 -8.96
C ILE A 100 2.57 7.43 -9.54
N ILE A 101 2.11 8.51 -8.92
CA ILE A 101 2.35 9.90 -9.37
C ILE A 101 3.64 10.48 -8.80
N TRP A 102 4.14 9.92 -7.69
CA TRP A 102 5.39 10.35 -7.08
C TRP A 102 6.09 9.22 -6.33
N SER A 103 7.44 9.27 -6.31
CA SER A 103 8.25 8.23 -5.70
C SER A 103 9.51 8.80 -5.07
N PHE A 104 9.84 8.30 -3.89
CA PHE A 104 11.11 8.55 -3.21
C PHE A 104 11.71 7.22 -2.76
N ASP A 105 13.00 7.03 -3.00
CA ASP A 105 13.81 5.95 -2.44
C ASP A 105 14.97 6.59 -1.68
N ALA A 106 15.14 6.19 -0.42
CA ALA A 106 16.26 6.67 0.40
C ALA A 106 17.60 6.13 -0.15
N ASP A 107 18.69 6.88 0.03
CA ASP A 107 20.03 6.46 -0.36
C ASP A 107 20.38 5.14 0.37
N GLY A 108 20.84 4.14 -0.39
CA GLY A 108 21.09 2.81 0.14
C GLY A 108 19.87 1.99 0.49
N ALA A 109 18.66 2.45 0.12
CA ALA A 109 17.47 1.62 0.25
C ALA A 109 17.66 0.29 -0.51
N PRO A 110 17.42 -0.85 0.14
CA PRO A 110 17.70 -2.14 -0.48
C PRO A 110 16.94 -2.26 -1.80
N SER A 111 17.67 -2.42 -2.89
CA SER A 111 17.14 -2.82 -4.18
C SER A 111 17.25 -4.33 -4.26
N GLY A 112 16.18 -5.03 -4.56
CA GLY A 112 16.21 -6.48 -4.74
C GLY A 112 15.05 -7.20 -4.08
N SER A 113 15.12 -8.51 -4.16
CA SER A 113 13.95 -9.35 -4.11
C SER A 113 13.31 -9.55 -2.74
N GLN A 114 14.03 -9.41 -1.65
CA GLN A 114 13.41 -9.63 -0.32
C GLN A 114 14.04 -8.73 0.73
N VAL A 115 13.28 -7.80 1.26
CA VAL A 115 13.67 -6.96 2.38
C VAL A 115 12.68 -7.21 3.51
N ILE A 116 12.97 -8.24 4.27
CA ILE A 116 12.32 -8.61 5.51
C ILE A 116 13.44 -8.73 6.57
N PRO A 117 13.31 -8.15 7.76
CA PRO A 117 12.15 -7.42 8.27
C PRO A 117 11.99 -6.03 7.65
N GLY A 118 10.80 -5.49 7.77
CA GLY A 118 10.40 -4.15 7.35
C GLY A 118 8.94 -3.88 7.72
N TYR A 119 8.58 -2.61 7.80
CA TYR A 119 7.24 -2.17 8.19
C TYR A 119 6.67 -1.25 7.12
N MET A 120 5.40 -1.43 6.77
CA MET A 120 4.69 -0.56 5.85
C MET A 120 3.55 0.18 6.55
N ARG A 121 3.36 1.42 6.16
CA ARG A 121 2.22 2.24 6.56
C ARG A 121 1.60 2.88 5.33
N HIS A 122 0.29 2.79 5.23
CA HIS A 122 -0.50 3.38 4.15
C HIS A 122 -1.49 4.37 4.74
N THR A 123 -1.48 5.58 4.23
CA THR A 123 -2.51 6.57 4.48
C THR A 123 -3.36 6.69 3.24
N VAL A 124 -4.64 6.39 3.36
CA VAL A 124 -5.65 6.52 2.30
C VAL A 124 -6.48 7.74 2.60
N VAL A 125 -6.59 8.66 1.67
CA VAL A 125 -7.33 9.92 1.87
C VAL A 125 -8.07 10.31 0.59
N SER A 126 -9.26 10.91 0.73
CA SER A 126 -9.99 11.51 -0.37
C SER A 126 -9.28 12.79 -0.83
N ILE A 127 -9.15 12.95 -2.14
CA ILE A 127 -8.48 14.11 -2.74
C ILE A 127 -9.38 14.79 -3.77
N ASP A 128 -9.04 16.03 -4.07
CA ASP A 128 -9.52 16.72 -5.27
C ASP A 128 -8.62 16.32 -6.46
N PRO A 129 -9.15 15.57 -7.44
CA PRO A 129 -8.35 15.09 -8.56
C PRO A 129 -7.79 16.20 -9.45
N SER A 130 -8.35 17.42 -9.39
CA SER A 130 -7.82 18.59 -10.13
C SER A 130 -6.50 19.11 -9.55
N LYS A 131 -6.13 18.69 -8.33
CA LYS A 131 -4.92 19.15 -7.62
C LYS A 131 -3.74 18.18 -7.71
N LEU A 132 -3.79 17.15 -8.56
CA LEU A 132 -2.72 16.12 -8.64
C LEU A 132 -1.34 16.73 -8.93
N ASP A 133 -1.24 17.70 -9.85
CA ASP A 133 0.04 18.35 -10.16
C ASP A 133 0.57 19.15 -8.95
N ALA A 134 -0.30 19.79 -8.20
CA ALA A 134 0.06 20.52 -6.98
C ALA A 134 0.53 19.56 -5.86
N ILE A 135 -0.09 18.37 -5.75
CA ILE A 135 0.35 17.31 -4.85
C ILE A 135 1.78 16.87 -5.17
N VAL A 136 2.08 16.64 -6.46
CA VAL A 136 3.43 16.27 -6.91
C VAL A 136 4.43 17.38 -6.61
N ALA A 137 4.12 18.63 -6.94
CA ALA A 137 4.98 19.78 -6.68
C ALA A 137 5.27 19.97 -5.17
N TYR A 138 4.24 19.77 -4.32
CA TYR A 138 4.43 19.78 -2.88
C TYR A 138 5.33 18.64 -2.39
N ALA A 139 5.12 17.42 -2.89
CA ALA A 139 5.95 16.27 -2.53
C ALA A 139 7.43 16.49 -2.91
N ASP A 140 7.70 17.10 -4.07
CA ASP A 140 9.05 17.47 -4.50
C ASP A 140 9.67 18.50 -3.54
N SER A 141 8.91 19.50 -3.11
CA SER A 141 9.38 20.50 -2.14
C SER A 141 9.71 19.92 -0.77
N ALA A 142 9.02 18.84 -0.37
CA ALA A 142 9.17 18.19 0.91
C ALA A 142 10.35 17.17 0.96
N VAL A 143 11.04 16.89 -0.16
CA VAL A 143 12.11 15.88 -0.25
C VAL A 143 13.20 16.08 0.81
N GLY A 144 13.58 17.33 1.09
CA GLY A 144 14.58 17.63 2.13
C GLY A 144 14.16 17.14 3.52
N ALA A 145 12.89 17.37 3.89
CA ALA A 145 12.33 16.90 5.15
C ALA A 145 12.19 15.35 5.16
N VAL A 146 11.79 14.78 4.04
CA VAL A 146 11.65 13.32 3.88
C VAL A 146 13.00 12.61 4.06
N LYS A 147 14.07 13.13 3.48
CA LYS A 147 15.43 12.56 3.59
C LYS A 147 15.95 12.49 5.03
N SER A 148 15.47 13.36 5.91
CA SER A 148 15.91 13.38 7.32
C SER A 148 15.16 12.37 8.22
N ILE A 149 14.19 11.62 7.68
CA ILE A 149 13.44 10.61 8.44
C ILE A 149 14.29 9.35 8.59
N SER A 150 14.68 9.06 9.82
CA SER A 150 15.50 7.88 10.13
C SER A 150 14.71 6.59 9.89
N GLY A 151 15.37 5.61 9.27
CA GLY A 151 14.78 4.29 8.98
C GLY A 151 13.73 4.30 7.87
N LEU A 152 13.43 5.43 7.25
CA LEU A 152 12.58 5.50 6.06
C LEU A 152 13.34 4.94 4.85
N ARG A 153 12.75 3.97 4.17
CA ARG A 153 13.30 3.36 2.96
C ARG A 153 12.69 3.93 1.68
N ARG A 154 11.37 4.05 1.66
CA ARG A 154 10.62 4.42 0.45
C ARG A 154 9.35 5.16 0.77
N ILE A 155 8.97 6.05 -0.16
CA ILE A 155 7.61 6.58 -0.25
C ILE A 155 7.09 6.36 -1.67
N ARG A 156 5.81 6.02 -1.78
CA ARG A 156 5.06 6.01 -3.03
C ARG A 156 3.75 6.75 -2.81
N ILE A 157 3.48 7.73 -3.66
CA ILE A 157 2.18 8.42 -3.72
C ILE A 157 1.47 7.92 -4.96
N ALA A 158 0.29 7.34 -4.77
CA ALA A 158 -0.53 6.85 -5.86
C ALA A 158 -1.88 7.56 -5.89
N ALA A 159 -2.29 8.01 -7.06
CA ALA A 159 -3.66 8.43 -7.33
C ALA A 159 -4.45 7.19 -7.74
N VAL A 160 -5.45 6.82 -6.95
CA VAL A 160 -6.17 5.56 -7.13
C VAL A 160 -7.66 5.75 -7.22
N LYS A 161 -8.32 4.84 -7.94
CA LYS A 161 -9.76 4.63 -7.85
C LYS A 161 -10.06 3.57 -6.81
N SER A 162 -11.13 3.76 -6.06
CA SER A 162 -11.56 2.86 -5.00
C SER A 162 -12.90 2.24 -5.30
N THR A 163 -13.07 0.98 -4.93
CA THR A 163 -14.38 0.34 -4.93
C THR A 163 -15.20 0.76 -3.70
N PRO A 164 -16.54 0.60 -3.70
CA PRO A 164 -17.34 0.78 -2.50
C PRO A 164 -16.70 0.03 -1.30
N PRO A 165 -16.92 0.46 -0.05
CA PRO A 165 -18.03 1.31 0.41
C PRO A 165 -17.73 2.83 0.52
N PHE A 166 -16.69 3.33 -0.09
CA PHE A 166 -16.29 4.74 0.07
C PHE A 166 -17.20 5.71 -0.70
N LYS A 167 -17.43 6.91 -0.14
CA LYS A 167 -18.28 7.95 -0.74
C LYS A 167 -17.65 8.54 -2.01
N SER A 168 -16.31 8.66 -2.06
CA SER A 168 -15.57 9.16 -3.21
C SER A 168 -14.72 8.05 -3.82
N GLU A 169 -14.69 7.97 -5.14
CA GLU A 169 -13.82 7.06 -5.87
C GLU A 169 -12.36 7.56 -5.92
N ASP A 170 -12.16 8.89 -5.93
CA ASP A 170 -10.84 9.49 -6.07
C ASP A 170 -10.11 9.55 -4.73
N ARG A 171 -8.97 8.87 -4.68
CA ARG A 171 -8.16 8.78 -3.48
C ARG A 171 -6.69 8.90 -3.79
N MET A 172 -5.98 9.38 -2.79
CA MET A 172 -4.53 9.28 -2.74
C MET A 172 -4.15 8.22 -1.70
N ILE A 173 -3.20 7.37 -2.05
CA ILE A 173 -2.56 6.47 -1.09
C ILE A 173 -1.10 6.89 -0.98
N VAL A 174 -0.69 7.28 0.22
CA VAL A 174 0.72 7.46 0.55
C VAL A 174 1.20 6.21 1.27
N SER A 175 2.05 5.46 0.59
CA SER A 175 2.67 4.24 1.11
C SER A 175 4.09 4.55 1.53
N THR A 176 4.42 4.32 2.80
CA THR A 176 5.77 4.44 3.36
C THR A 176 6.28 3.08 3.77
N ALA A 177 7.55 2.81 3.49
CA ALA A 177 8.24 1.61 3.96
C ALA A 177 9.39 2.02 4.88
N PHE A 178 9.48 1.38 6.04
CA PHE A 178 10.47 1.62 7.08
C PHE A 178 11.28 0.36 7.37
N ASP A 179 12.42 0.53 8.04
CA ASP A 179 13.23 -0.58 8.53
C ASP A 179 12.48 -1.44 9.55
N SER A 180 11.69 -0.80 10.42
CA SER A 180 10.89 -1.46 11.45
C SER A 180 9.68 -0.61 11.85
N LYS A 181 8.80 -1.19 12.68
CA LYS A 181 7.70 -0.49 13.31
C LYS A 181 8.17 0.68 14.19
N GLU A 182 9.23 0.46 14.98
CA GLU A 182 9.81 1.47 15.86
C GLU A 182 10.31 2.70 15.09
N ALA A 183 10.95 2.49 13.92
CA ALA A 183 11.36 3.59 13.04
C ALA A 183 10.15 4.35 12.48
N SER A 184 9.10 3.62 12.11
CA SER A 184 7.84 4.24 11.68
C SER A 184 7.20 5.06 12.79
N ASP A 185 7.12 4.54 14.02
CA ASP A 185 6.53 5.23 15.17
C ASP A 185 7.35 6.48 15.56
N ALA A 186 8.68 6.37 15.58
CA ALA A 186 9.56 7.52 15.84
C ALA A 186 9.43 8.64 14.80
N SER A 187 8.98 8.33 13.59
CA SER A 187 8.79 9.32 12.51
C SER A 187 7.47 10.09 12.60
N LEU A 188 6.53 9.73 13.49
CA LEU A 188 5.15 10.23 13.47
C LEU A 188 5.05 11.75 13.57
N GLU A 189 5.81 12.38 14.48
CA GLU A 189 5.78 13.84 14.63
C GLU A 189 6.30 14.54 13.37
N GLN A 190 7.40 14.07 12.81
CA GLN A 190 7.98 14.65 11.60
C GLN A 190 7.06 14.45 10.38
N THR A 191 6.50 13.25 10.23
CA THR A 191 5.53 12.98 9.15
C THR A 191 4.24 13.77 9.31
N ALA A 192 3.78 14.04 10.54
CA ALA A 192 2.61 14.88 10.78
C ALA A 192 2.81 16.31 10.26
N ARG A 193 4.02 16.88 10.40
CA ARG A 193 4.35 18.22 9.86
C ARG A 193 4.29 18.24 8.33
N ILE A 194 4.81 17.18 7.67
CA ILE A 194 4.71 17.04 6.21
C ILE A 194 3.23 16.89 5.80
N TRP A 195 2.46 16.08 6.54
CA TRP A 195 1.03 15.88 6.26
C TRP A 195 0.19 17.15 6.39
N ALA A 196 0.56 18.06 7.29
CA ALA A 196 -0.14 19.34 7.42
C ALA A 196 -0.16 20.14 6.11
N GLY A 197 0.89 20.08 5.32
CA GLY A 197 0.94 20.72 4.00
C GLY A 197 0.11 20.04 2.91
N PHE A 198 -0.31 18.79 3.12
CA PHE A 198 -1.24 18.12 2.18
C PHE A 198 -2.72 18.48 2.42
N ALA A 199 -3.05 19.17 3.52
CA ALA A 199 -4.43 19.44 3.89
C ALA A 199 -5.20 20.23 2.81
N GLU A 200 -4.53 21.15 2.11
CA GLU A 200 -5.13 21.96 1.05
C GLU A 200 -5.49 21.19 -0.23
N PHE A 201 -4.97 19.96 -0.38
CA PHE A 201 -5.23 19.10 -1.54
C PHE A 201 -6.31 18.05 -1.26
N MET A 202 -6.77 17.96 0.00
CA MET A 202 -7.81 17.03 0.38
C MET A 202 -9.18 17.52 -0.11
N ALA A 203 -10.14 16.60 -0.23
CA ALA A 203 -11.54 16.94 -0.43
C ALA A 203 -12.09 17.69 0.81
N GLU A 204 -13.22 18.39 0.65
CA GLU A 204 -13.84 19.19 1.74
C GLU A 204 -14.16 18.36 3.01
N ASP A 205 -14.56 17.09 2.82
CA ASP A 205 -14.82 16.13 3.92
C ASP A 205 -13.92 14.90 3.71
N PRO A 206 -12.62 14.99 4.07
CA PRO A 206 -11.66 13.95 3.73
C PRO A 206 -11.88 12.72 4.59
N GLU A 207 -12.36 11.65 3.98
CA GLU A 207 -12.34 10.34 4.60
C GLU A 207 -10.90 9.83 4.63
N ARG A 208 -10.36 9.62 5.83
CA ARG A 208 -9.00 9.10 6.05
C ARG A 208 -9.07 7.69 6.62
N ARG A 209 -8.17 6.84 6.14
CA ARG A 209 -7.97 5.50 6.72
C ARG A 209 -6.50 5.14 6.75
N PHE A 210 -6.12 4.38 7.76
CA PHE A 210 -4.77 3.86 7.94
C PHE A 210 -4.77 2.34 7.85
N VAL A 211 -3.73 1.82 7.20
CA VAL A 211 -3.39 0.40 7.15
C VAL A 211 -1.90 0.29 7.41
N ALA A 212 -1.48 -0.58 8.30
CA ALA A 212 -0.05 -0.73 8.58
C ALA A 212 0.26 -2.13 9.11
N GLY A 213 1.51 -2.57 8.93
CA GLY A 213 1.97 -3.84 9.48
C GLY A 213 3.36 -4.25 9.04
N ASP A 214 3.87 -5.27 9.72
CA ASP A 214 5.12 -5.90 9.37
C ASP A 214 5.02 -6.67 8.06
N LEU A 215 6.00 -6.50 7.18
CA LEU A 215 6.08 -7.27 5.95
C LEU A 215 6.27 -8.76 6.25
N ILE A 216 5.37 -9.57 5.72
CA ILE A 216 5.45 -11.03 5.77
C ILE A 216 5.91 -11.62 4.43
N TYR A 217 5.85 -10.84 3.35
CA TYR A 217 6.34 -11.22 2.04
C TYR A 217 6.77 -10.00 1.24
N ALA A 218 7.92 -10.12 0.57
CA ALA A 218 8.41 -9.12 -0.36
C ALA A 218 9.07 -9.77 -1.57
N TYR A 219 8.71 -9.30 -2.75
CA TYR A 219 9.34 -9.64 -4.02
C TYR A 219 9.63 -8.37 -4.80
N THR A 220 10.78 -8.31 -5.45
CA THR A 220 11.13 -7.28 -6.44
C THR A 220 11.88 -7.97 -7.58
N ARG A 221 11.47 -7.66 -8.83
CA ARG A 221 12.15 -8.09 -10.05
C ARG A 221 13.46 -7.35 -10.22
#